data_d82e200cbb2654063b9206a32fd4f624
#
_entry.id   d82e200cbb2654063b9206a32fd4f624
#
_cell.length_a   1.000
_cell.length_b   1.000
_cell.length_c   1.000
_cell.angle_alpha   90.00
_cell.angle_beta   90.00
_cell.angle_gamma   90.00
#
_symmetry.space_group_name_H-M   'P 1'
#
loop_
_entity.id
_entity.type
_entity.pdbx_description
1 polymer ?
#
loop_
_entity_poly.entity_id
_entity_poly.type
_entity_poly.pdbx_seq_one_letter_code
_entity_poly.pdbx_strand_id
1 'polypeptide(L)'
;MFEDEFSELQADMVDICNEYSQGFADKIFIYAANEGIVLAQHFYCIDFNLYKCSKLNNAGLKVNFDVSKECQGQVLDILNEDIQKIQSVCDKYNQPVPKLMKLVYEPKTKKFNADYKYENQTSDEISVFDNYDAWFEEEKTKLEGGNAEPAGKYKA
;
A
#
# COMPACT_ATOMS: atom_id res chain seq x y z
N MET A 1 -16.95 17.34 4.26
CA MET A 1 -17.68 16.10 3.92
C MET A 1 -16.80 14.90 4.18
N PHE A 2 -17.40 13.82 4.59
CA PHE A 2 -16.66 12.60 4.93
C PHE A 2 -15.78 12.12 3.75
N GLU A 3 -16.37 11.99 2.56
CA GLU A 3 -15.66 11.48 1.39
C GLU A 3 -14.44 12.32 1.03
N ASP A 4 -14.53 13.63 1.17
CA ASP A 4 -13.42 14.53 0.84
C ASP A 4 -12.26 14.35 1.81
N GLU A 5 -12.56 14.33 3.12
CA GLU A 5 -11.52 14.17 4.15
C GLU A 5 -10.90 12.78 4.08
N PHE A 6 -11.71 11.75 3.86
CA PHE A 6 -11.24 10.37 3.72
C PHE A 6 -10.31 10.22 2.51
N SER A 7 -10.74 10.75 1.37
CA SER A 7 -9.98 10.67 0.12
C SER A 7 -8.68 11.46 0.18
N GLU A 8 -8.67 12.61 0.85
CA GLU A 8 -7.44 13.40 1.01
C GLU A 8 -6.39 12.64 1.80
N LEU A 9 -6.80 11.91 2.84
CA LEU A 9 -5.88 11.11 3.63
C LEU A 9 -5.32 9.94 2.84
N GLN A 10 -6.16 9.29 2.04
CA GLN A 10 -5.67 8.22 1.17
C GLN A 10 -4.71 8.76 0.10
N ALA A 11 -5.00 9.94 -0.44
CA ALA A 11 -4.11 10.59 -1.40
C ALA A 11 -2.76 10.90 -0.77
N ASP A 12 -2.75 11.34 0.49
CA ASP A 12 -1.50 11.62 1.21
C ASP A 12 -0.67 10.34 1.39
N MET A 13 -1.33 9.22 1.70
CA MET A 13 -0.67 7.93 1.82
C MET A 13 -0.02 7.51 0.50
N VAL A 14 -0.75 7.67 -0.59
CA VAL A 14 -0.23 7.36 -1.93
C VAL A 14 0.93 8.29 -2.29
N ASP A 15 0.79 9.58 -1.99
CA ASP A 15 1.81 10.58 -2.32
C ASP A 15 3.14 10.29 -1.63
N ILE A 16 3.13 9.93 -0.35
CA ILE A 16 4.38 9.64 0.34
C ILE A 16 5.06 8.40 -0.23
N CYS A 17 4.28 7.40 -0.63
CA CYS A 17 4.85 6.20 -1.24
C CYS A 17 5.37 6.48 -2.64
N ASN A 18 4.68 7.33 -3.39
CA ASN A 18 5.15 7.75 -4.71
C ASN A 18 6.45 8.56 -4.60
N GLU A 19 6.55 9.40 -3.60
CA GLU A 19 7.78 10.16 -3.31
C GLU A 19 8.92 9.21 -2.92
N TYR A 20 8.63 8.24 -2.05
CA TYR A 20 9.62 7.24 -1.64
C TYR A 20 10.18 6.47 -2.84
N SER A 21 9.33 6.11 -3.80
CA SER A 21 9.72 5.41 -5.01
C SER A 21 10.10 6.36 -6.17
N GLN A 22 10.20 7.64 -5.88
CA GLN A 22 10.65 8.68 -6.83
C GLN A 22 9.88 8.68 -8.16
N GLY A 23 8.62 8.27 -8.13
CA GLY A 23 7.78 8.25 -9.31
C GLY A 23 8.08 7.10 -10.29
N PHE A 24 8.97 6.19 -9.94
CA PHE A 24 9.37 5.10 -10.85
C PHE A 24 8.48 3.86 -10.77
N ALA A 25 7.60 3.78 -9.79
CA ALA A 25 6.76 2.60 -9.66
C ALA A 25 5.63 2.60 -10.70
N ASP A 26 5.39 1.45 -11.29
CA ASP A 26 4.23 1.24 -12.16
C ASP A 26 2.97 1.05 -11.32
N LYS A 27 3.11 0.41 -10.17
CA LYS A 27 2.04 0.29 -9.17
C LYS A 27 2.61 0.43 -7.77
N ILE A 28 1.84 1.08 -6.92
CA ILE A 28 2.13 1.24 -5.50
C ILE A 28 1.08 0.47 -4.74
N PHE A 29 1.51 -0.37 -3.81
CA PHE A 29 0.63 -1.19 -2.97
C PHE A 29 0.83 -0.78 -1.51
N ILE A 30 -0.26 -0.44 -0.83
CA ILE A 30 -0.22 -0.03 0.57
C ILE A 30 -1.13 -0.93 1.38
N TYR A 31 -0.56 -1.56 2.40
CA TYR A 31 -1.27 -2.40 3.36
C TYR A 31 -1.44 -1.58 4.63
N ALA A 32 -2.65 -1.16 4.93
CA ALA A 32 -2.92 -0.26 6.05
C ALA A 32 -3.86 -0.97 7.05
N ALA A 33 -3.31 -1.42 8.16
CA ALA A 33 -4.02 -2.18 9.16
C ALA A 33 -4.31 -1.33 10.39
N ASN A 34 -5.52 -1.49 10.95
CA ASN A 34 -5.91 -0.87 12.21
C ASN A 34 -6.85 -1.81 12.96
N GLU A 35 -6.28 -2.64 13.82
CA GLU A 35 -7.04 -3.52 14.71
C GLU A 35 -6.72 -3.15 16.16
N GLY A 36 -6.78 -1.83 16.46
CA GLY A 36 -6.39 -1.29 17.75
C GLY A 36 -4.95 -0.83 17.76
N ILE A 37 -4.10 -1.49 17.00
CA ILE A 37 -2.73 -1.06 16.73
C ILE A 37 -2.66 -0.76 15.24
N VAL A 38 -2.10 0.40 14.92
CA VAL A 38 -1.96 0.84 13.53
C VAL A 38 -0.64 0.33 12.99
N LEU A 39 -0.68 -0.27 11.81
CA LEU A 39 0.54 -0.76 11.16
C LEU A 39 0.37 -0.70 9.65
N ALA A 40 1.33 -0.03 8.99
CA ALA A 40 1.35 0.09 7.55
C ALA A 40 2.56 -0.62 6.97
N GLN A 41 2.39 -1.17 5.78
CA GLN A 41 3.47 -1.70 4.97
C GLN A 41 3.20 -1.33 3.51
N HIS A 42 4.24 -1.36 2.69
CA HIS A 42 4.08 -1.01 1.29
C HIS A 42 5.05 -1.79 0.42
N PHE A 43 4.63 -2.03 -0.83
CA PHE A 43 5.49 -2.63 -1.83
C PHE A 43 5.15 -2.07 -3.21
N TYR A 44 5.96 -2.39 -4.19
CA TYR A 44 5.95 -1.68 -5.47
C TYR A 44 6.14 -2.65 -6.63
N CYS A 45 5.48 -2.33 -7.74
CA CYS A 45 5.72 -3.03 -9.01
C CYS A 45 6.53 -2.10 -9.91
N ILE A 46 7.66 -2.60 -10.39
CA ILE A 46 8.51 -1.90 -11.35
C ILE A 46 8.86 -2.89 -12.44
N ASP A 47 8.48 -2.57 -13.67
CA ASP A 47 8.77 -3.41 -14.85
C ASP A 47 8.35 -4.87 -14.62
N PHE A 48 7.11 -5.05 -14.18
CA PHE A 48 6.47 -6.36 -13.94
C PHE A 48 7.10 -7.20 -12.83
N ASN A 49 7.94 -6.61 -11.99
CA ASN A 49 8.51 -7.28 -10.83
C ASN A 49 8.09 -6.55 -9.55
N LEU A 50 7.88 -7.31 -8.49
CA LEU A 50 7.49 -6.75 -7.21
C LEU A 50 8.68 -6.62 -6.28
N TYR A 51 8.70 -5.50 -5.55
CA TYR A 51 9.75 -5.20 -4.59
C TYR A 51 9.13 -4.66 -3.31
N LYS A 52 9.45 -5.29 -2.18
CA LYS A 52 9.11 -4.71 -0.88
C LYS A 52 9.87 -3.40 -0.72
N CYS A 53 9.36 -2.53 0.12
CA CYS A 53 9.89 -1.18 0.25
C CYS A 53 11.40 -1.12 0.52
N SER A 54 11.95 -2.09 1.24
CA SER A 54 13.39 -2.13 1.54
C SER A 54 14.23 -2.65 0.37
N LYS A 55 13.60 -3.10 -0.71
CA LYS A 55 14.29 -3.80 -1.82
C LYS A 55 14.19 -3.05 -3.14
N LEU A 56 13.80 -1.79 -3.13
CA LEU A 56 13.63 -1.02 -4.37
C LEU A 56 14.91 -0.96 -5.22
N ASN A 57 16.07 -0.93 -4.59
CA ASN A 57 17.34 -0.89 -5.33
C ASN A 57 17.62 -2.17 -6.10
N ASN A 58 16.91 -3.25 -5.80
CA ASN A 58 17.03 -4.49 -6.56
C ASN A 58 16.39 -4.39 -7.95
N ALA A 59 15.63 -3.33 -8.23
CA ALA A 59 15.03 -3.12 -9.54
C ALA A 59 16.05 -2.84 -10.63
N GLY A 60 17.29 -2.48 -10.25
CA GLY A 60 18.35 -2.29 -11.24
C GLY A 60 18.22 -1.01 -12.05
N LEU A 61 17.46 -0.03 -11.58
CA LEU A 61 17.33 1.26 -12.24
C LEU A 61 18.57 2.11 -11.99
N LYS A 62 18.76 3.12 -12.84
CA LYS A 62 19.88 4.05 -12.70
C LYS A 62 19.66 5.12 -11.63
N VAL A 63 18.72 4.87 -10.71
CA VAL A 63 18.49 5.75 -9.57
C VAL A 63 18.84 5.00 -8.29
N ASN A 64 19.21 5.73 -7.28
CA ASN A 64 19.48 5.18 -5.98
C ASN A 64 18.36 5.58 -5.04
N PHE A 65 17.53 4.60 -4.66
CA PHE A 65 16.45 4.85 -3.72
C PHE A 65 16.99 4.90 -2.30
N ASP A 66 16.46 5.83 -1.51
CA ASP A 66 16.83 5.88 -0.10
C ASP A 66 16.01 4.85 0.67
N VAL A 67 16.58 3.68 0.85
CA VAL A 67 15.96 2.58 1.62
C VAL A 67 16.56 2.46 3.02
N SER A 68 17.13 3.54 3.54
CA SER A 68 17.67 3.56 4.88
C SER A 68 16.56 3.34 5.91
N LYS A 69 16.93 2.84 7.08
CA LYS A 69 15.98 2.67 8.18
C LYS A 69 15.34 3.99 8.57
N GLU A 70 16.11 5.07 8.52
CA GLU A 70 15.60 6.40 8.83
C GLU A 70 14.52 6.83 7.86
N CYS A 71 14.78 6.70 6.56
CA CYS A 71 13.80 7.07 5.54
C CYS A 71 12.55 6.19 5.61
N GLN A 72 12.75 4.87 5.73
CA GLN A 72 11.63 3.94 5.88
C GLN A 72 10.79 4.26 7.11
N GLY A 73 11.44 4.60 8.23
CA GLY A 73 10.74 4.98 9.45
C GLY A 73 9.90 6.23 9.27
N GLN A 74 10.42 7.23 8.57
CA GLN A 74 9.69 8.46 8.30
C GLN A 74 8.46 8.21 7.44
N VAL A 75 8.57 7.36 6.43
CA VAL A 75 7.43 6.99 5.58
C VAL A 75 6.37 6.27 6.41
N LEU A 76 6.78 5.30 7.24
CA LEU A 76 5.84 4.57 8.08
C LEU A 76 5.15 5.47 9.10
N ASP A 77 5.87 6.45 9.66
CA ASP A 77 5.27 7.42 10.57
C ASP A 77 4.14 8.20 9.90
N ILE A 78 4.37 8.64 8.67
CA ILE A 78 3.35 9.38 7.91
C ILE A 78 2.16 8.49 7.61
N LEU A 79 2.41 7.24 7.15
CA LEU A 79 1.33 6.31 6.84
C LEU A 79 0.51 5.98 8.11
N ASN A 80 1.18 5.72 9.22
CA ASN A 80 0.50 5.39 10.46
C ASN A 80 -0.32 6.57 10.97
N GLU A 81 0.22 7.79 10.87
CA GLU A 81 -0.51 9.00 11.23
C GLU A 81 -1.76 9.17 10.37
N ASP A 82 -1.65 8.93 9.07
CA ASP A 82 -2.81 9.02 8.18
C ASP A 82 -3.87 7.98 8.50
N ILE A 83 -3.47 6.75 8.86
CA ILE A 83 -4.42 5.73 9.30
C ILE A 83 -5.18 6.18 10.55
N GLN A 84 -4.46 6.76 11.52
CA GLN A 84 -5.08 7.28 12.73
C GLN A 84 -6.05 8.44 12.43
N LYS A 85 -5.68 9.31 11.51
CA LYS A 85 -6.54 10.41 11.07
C LYS A 85 -7.78 9.87 10.35
N ILE A 86 -7.65 8.81 9.57
CA ILE A 86 -8.79 8.15 8.93
C ILE A 86 -9.76 7.63 9.99
N GLN A 87 -9.25 7.03 11.05
CA GLN A 87 -10.11 6.60 12.16
C GLN A 87 -10.87 7.78 12.74
N SER A 88 -10.18 8.88 13.00
CA SER A 88 -10.81 10.09 13.55
C SER A 88 -11.90 10.65 12.63
N VAL A 89 -11.66 10.65 11.32
CA VAL A 89 -12.64 11.10 10.34
C VAL A 89 -13.86 10.17 10.34
N CYS A 90 -13.63 8.87 10.35
CA CYS A 90 -14.73 7.90 10.42
C CYS A 90 -15.58 8.10 11.68
N ASP A 91 -14.92 8.28 12.83
CA ASP A 91 -15.61 8.52 14.09
C ASP A 91 -16.42 9.82 14.05
N LYS A 92 -15.83 10.87 13.49
CA LYS A 92 -16.48 12.17 13.37
C LYS A 92 -17.79 12.10 12.57
N TYR A 93 -17.83 11.27 11.54
CA TYR A 93 -18.99 11.15 10.66
C TYR A 93 -19.83 9.90 10.92
N ASN A 94 -19.59 9.20 12.02
CA ASN A 94 -20.31 7.99 12.39
C ASN A 94 -20.24 6.90 11.31
N GLN A 95 -19.10 6.77 10.70
CA GLN A 95 -18.83 5.74 9.69
C GLN A 95 -18.01 4.61 10.29
N PRO A 96 -18.20 3.36 9.81
CA PRO A 96 -17.36 2.28 10.30
C PRO A 96 -15.90 2.51 9.92
N VAL A 97 -14.99 2.15 10.83
CA VAL A 97 -13.56 2.30 10.62
C VAL A 97 -13.02 1.02 9.98
N PRO A 98 -12.40 1.09 8.81
CA PRO A 98 -11.80 -0.11 8.22
C PRO A 98 -10.69 -0.65 9.11
N LYS A 99 -10.70 -1.95 9.35
CA LYS A 99 -9.60 -2.62 10.04
C LYS A 99 -8.46 -2.95 9.11
N LEU A 100 -8.74 -2.96 7.83
CA LEU A 100 -7.73 -3.13 6.78
C LEU A 100 -8.14 -2.32 5.55
N MET A 101 -7.17 -1.61 5.00
CA MET A 101 -7.29 -1.01 3.68
C MET A 101 -6.13 -1.51 2.84
N LYS A 102 -6.46 -2.08 1.67
CA LYS A 102 -5.46 -2.41 0.66
C LYS A 102 -5.61 -1.40 -0.46
N LEU A 103 -4.62 -0.53 -0.60
CA LEU A 103 -4.66 0.53 -1.60
C LEU A 103 -3.71 0.18 -2.74
N VAL A 104 -4.16 0.35 -3.97
CA VAL A 104 -3.34 0.13 -5.15
C VAL A 104 -3.45 1.36 -6.05
N TYR A 105 -2.33 1.95 -6.39
CA TYR A 105 -2.28 3.14 -7.22
C TYR A 105 -1.32 2.96 -8.39
N GLU A 106 -1.73 3.41 -9.57
CA GLU A 106 -0.92 3.40 -10.78
C GLU A 106 -0.56 4.84 -11.14
N PRO A 107 0.66 5.30 -10.85
CA PRO A 107 1.03 6.71 -11.09
C PRO A 107 0.85 7.16 -12.53
N LYS A 108 1.11 6.29 -13.50
CA LYS A 108 1.04 6.66 -14.92
C LYS A 108 -0.38 6.88 -15.42
N THR A 109 -1.30 6.05 -14.99
CA THR A 109 -2.71 6.12 -15.41
C THR A 109 -3.57 6.86 -14.40
N LYS A 110 -3.04 7.07 -13.19
CA LYS A 110 -3.75 7.64 -12.04
C LYS A 110 -4.93 6.80 -11.60
N LYS A 111 -4.92 5.52 -11.93
CA LYS A 111 -5.95 4.58 -11.50
C LYS A 111 -5.73 4.22 -10.04
N PHE A 112 -6.80 4.30 -9.25
CA PHE A 112 -6.76 4.00 -7.82
C PHE A 112 -7.82 2.97 -7.48
N ASN A 113 -7.42 1.95 -6.71
CA ASN A 113 -8.35 0.96 -6.18
C ASN A 113 -8.12 0.79 -4.68
N ALA A 114 -9.20 0.62 -3.95
CA ALA A 114 -9.13 0.39 -2.51
C ALA A 114 -10.04 -0.78 -2.15
N ASP A 115 -9.55 -1.66 -1.29
CA ASP A 115 -10.32 -2.77 -0.75
C ASP A 115 -10.35 -2.61 0.77
N TYR A 116 -11.52 -2.68 1.37
CA TYR A 116 -11.72 -2.44 2.80
C TYR A 116 -12.25 -3.69 3.49
N LYS A 117 -11.69 -3.99 4.66
CA LYS A 117 -12.20 -5.06 5.53
C LYS A 117 -12.55 -4.44 6.88
N TYR A 118 -13.67 -4.85 7.43
CA TYR A 118 -14.19 -4.29 8.68
C TYR A 118 -14.15 -5.28 9.84
N GLU A 119 -13.78 -6.53 9.58
CA GLU A 119 -13.56 -7.55 10.61
C GLU A 119 -12.08 -7.77 10.83
N ASN A 120 -11.71 -8.37 11.96
CA ASN A 120 -10.33 -8.68 12.28
C ASN A 120 -9.74 -9.62 11.23
N GLN A 121 -8.56 -9.28 10.76
CA GLN A 121 -7.80 -10.09 9.80
C GLN A 121 -6.70 -10.89 10.49
N THR A 122 -6.43 -10.60 11.76
CA THR A 122 -5.39 -11.26 12.53
C THR A 122 -6.01 -12.15 13.60
N SER A 123 -5.21 -13.07 14.12
CA SER A 123 -5.57 -13.97 15.20
C SER A 123 -4.32 -14.30 16.01
N ASP A 124 -4.43 -15.18 17.01
CA ASP A 124 -3.28 -15.63 17.77
C ASP A 124 -2.24 -16.32 16.89
N GLU A 125 -2.67 -16.86 15.76
CA GLU A 125 -1.81 -17.60 14.84
C GLU A 125 -1.38 -16.81 13.61
N ILE A 126 -2.10 -15.74 13.26
CA ILE A 126 -1.89 -14.96 12.05
C ILE A 126 -1.63 -13.50 12.40
N SER A 127 -0.44 -13.02 12.09
CA SER A 127 -0.05 -11.63 12.33
C SER A 127 -0.36 -10.73 11.13
N VAL A 128 -0.25 -9.42 11.35
CA VAL A 128 -0.33 -8.43 10.26
C VAL A 128 0.74 -8.71 9.21
N PHE A 129 1.95 -9.07 9.65
CA PHE A 129 3.05 -9.36 8.74
C PHE A 129 2.77 -10.59 7.89
N ASP A 130 2.13 -11.62 8.46
CA ASP A 130 1.73 -12.80 7.71
C ASP A 130 0.76 -12.42 6.59
N ASN A 131 -0.21 -11.57 6.89
CA ASN A 131 -1.21 -11.12 5.91
C ASN A 131 -0.57 -10.24 4.83
N TYR A 132 0.34 -9.37 5.23
CA TYR A 132 1.07 -8.53 4.28
C TYR A 132 1.91 -9.38 3.32
N ASP A 133 2.65 -10.34 3.87
CA ASP A 133 3.47 -11.24 3.06
C ASP A 133 2.60 -12.08 2.13
N ALA A 134 1.44 -12.54 2.61
CA ALA A 134 0.50 -13.30 1.79
C ALA A 134 -0.01 -12.46 0.62
N TRP A 135 -0.33 -11.19 0.85
CA TRP A 135 -0.76 -10.30 -0.23
C TRP A 135 0.35 -10.09 -1.25
N PHE A 136 1.57 -9.86 -0.77
CA PHE A 136 2.73 -9.71 -1.65
C PHE A 136 2.90 -10.94 -2.55
N GLU A 137 2.85 -12.14 -1.97
CA GLU A 137 2.98 -13.39 -2.73
C GLU A 137 1.81 -13.61 -3.69
N GLU A 138 0.60 -13.24 -3.28
CA GLU A 138 -0.58 -13.32 -4.14
C GLU A 138 -0.41 -12.43 -5.37
N GLU A 139 0.02 -11.19 -5.19
CA GLU A 139 0.23 -10.27 -6.29
C GLU A 139 1.38 -10.71 -7.19
N LYS A 140 2.42 -11.29 -6.60
CA LYS A 140 3.53 -11.85 -7.34
C LYS A 140 3.07 -13.02 -8.21
N THR A 141 2.26 -13.91 -7.67
CA THR A 141 1.70 -15.04 -8.40
C THR A 141 0.83 -14.57 -9.55
N LYS A 142 0.02 -13.54 -9.33
CA LYS A 142 -0.81 -12.95 -10.38
C LYS A 142 0.04 -12.38 -11.51
N LEU A 143 1.14 -11.73 -11.19
CA LEU A 143 2.05 -11.20 -12.21
C LEU A 143 2.70 -12.31 -13.03
N GLU A 144 3.11 -13.39 -12.38
CA GLU A 144 3.69 -14.53 -13.06
C GLU A 144 2.66 -15.18 -14.00
N GLY A 145 1.44 -15.38 -13.51
CA GLY A 145 0.33 -15.85 -14.32
C GLY A 145 -0.05 -14.85 -15.41
N GLY A 146 -0.03 -13.56 -15.10
CA GLY A 146 -0.31 -12.49 -16.05
C GLY A 146 0.70 -12.41 -17.18
N ASN A 147 1.96 -12.77 -16.90
CA ASN A 147 2.99 -12.82 -17.92
C ASN A 147 2.74 -13.92 -18.95
N ALA A 148 2.04 -14.97 -18.56
CA ALA A 148 1.66 -16.05 -19.46
C ALA A 148 0.35 -15.76 -20.20
N GLU A 149 -0.38 -14.73 -19.78
CA GLU A 149 -1.64 -14.35 -20.39
C GLU A 149 -1.44 -13.18 -21.34
N PRO A 150 -2.36 -13.02 -22.31
CA PRO A 150 -2.36 -11.78 -23.07
C PRO A 150 -2.53 -10.60 -22.12
N ALA A 151 -2.02 -9.50 -22.54
CA ALA A 151 -1.84 -8.28 -21.76
C ALA A 151 -3.01 -7.75 -20.96
N GLY A 152 -4.14 -8.32 -20.91
CA GLY A 152 -5.31 -7.68 -20.35
C GLY A 152 -5.34 -7.53 -18.85
N LYS A 153 -4.69 -8.38 -18.10
CA LYS A 153 -4.92 -8.47 -16.67
C LYS A 153 -4.20 -7.42 -15.83
N TYR A 154 -2.91 -7.32 -16.02
CA TYR A 154 -2.07 -6.41 -15.23
C TYR A 154 -1.57 -5.26 -16.03
N LYS A 155 -1.81 -5.28 -17.29
CA LYS A 155 -1.48 -4.18 -18.17
C LYS A 155 -2.66 -3.24 -18.36
N ALA A 156 -3.78 -3.65 -17.83
CA ALA A 156 -4.96 -2.80 -17.89
C ALA A 156 -4.93 -1.80 -16.75
#